data_fb1482e87071590940d5d3ddc28a2dc1
#
_entry.id   fb1482e87071590940d5d3ddc28a2dc1
#
_cell.length_a   1.000
_cell.length_b   1.000
_cell.length_c   1.000
_cell.angle_alpha   90.00
_cell.angle_beta   90.00
_cell.angle_gamma   90.00
#
_symmetry.space_group_name_H-M   'P 1'
#
loop_
_entity.id
_entity.type
_entity.pdbx_description
1 polymer ?
#
loop_
_entity_poly.entity_id
_entity_poly.type
_entity_poly.pdbx_seq_one_letter_code
_entity_poly.pdbx_strand_id
1 'polypeptide(L)'
;MLVWNVEQSGTDDFTVAYEVDQQVKEGEQTQAVTENYTVTVHMDKDGAMVITHNPTLAPAVQKSKYEPKAQEADVSVSSDTVKDATAFLETFFKLYPTATEKELAYYVKDGVLAPVSGDYVFSELVNPVFTEDGDNLKVSVSVKYLDNKSKMTQISQYELVLHKDDNWKIIK
;
A
#
# COMPACT_ATOMS: atom_id res chain seq x y z
N MET A 1 15.16 -11.01 1.07
CA MET A 1 14.16 -12.07 0.90
C MET A 1 12.86 -11.43 0.49
N LEU A 2 12.21 -11.93 -0.55
CA LEU A 2 10.94 -11.45 -1.07
C LEU A 2 9.96 -12.63 -1.16
N VAL A 3 8.78 -12.52 -0.52
CA VAL A 3 7.71 -13.50 -0.64
C VAL A 3 6.90 -13.19 -1.89
N TRP A 4 6.78 -14.15 -2.79
CA TRP A 4 6.05 -14.00 -4.05
C TRP A 4 4.61 -14.49 -3.98
N ASN A 5 4.40 -15.60 -3.29
CA ASN A 5 3.10 -16.23 -3.19
C ASN A 5 2.94 -16.96 -1.86
N VAL A 6 1.72 -16.94 -1.35
CA VAL A 6 1.28 -17.76 -0.22
C VAL A 6 -0.01 -18.43 -0.66
N GLU A 7 0.01 -19.74 -0.76
CA GLU A 7 -1.12 -20.56 -1.17
C GLU A 7 -1.53 -21.50 -0.04
N GLN A 8 -2.80 -21.55 0.28
CA GLN A 8 -3.31 -22.50 1.25
C GLN A 8 -3.32 -23.90 0.61
N SER A 9 -2.53 -24.81 1.18
CA SER A 9 -2.38 -26.20 0.69
C SER A 9 -3.10 -27.25 1.53
N GLY A 10 -3.65 -26.85 2.68
CA GLY A 10 -4.43 -27.65 3.61
C GLY A 10 -5.34 -26.78 4.46
N THR A 11 -5.97 -27.33 5.50
CA THR A 11 -6.85 -26.57 6.39
C THR A 11 -6.05 -25.47 7.13
N ASP A 12 -4.88 -25.84 7.63
CA ASP A 12 -4.01 -24.98 8.44
C ASP A 12 -2.57 -24.98 7.87
N ASP A 13 -2.38 -25.47 6.63
CA ASP A 13 -1.09 -25.54 5.94
C ASP A 13 -1.03 -24.58 4.77
N PHE A 14 0.12 -23.93 4.63
CA PHE A 14 0.38 -22.94 3.60
C PHE A 14 1.69 -23.23 2.89
N THR A 15 1.68 -23.20 1.56
CA THR A 15 2.89 -23.23 0.75
C THR A 15 3.30 -21.80 0.44
N VAL A 16 4.52 -21.44 0.82
CA VAL A 16 5.09 -20.10 0.61
C VAL A 16 6.17 -20.20 -0.45
N ALA A 17 6.04 -19.47 -1.54
CA ALA A 17 7.07 -19.27 -2.55
C ALA A 17 7.82 -17.96 -2.28
N TYR A 18 9.14 -18.01 -2.22
CA TYR A 18 9.96 -16.85 -1.90
C TYR A 18 11.32 -16.87 -2.61
N GLU A 19 11.88 -15.70 -2.73
CA GLU A 19 13.19 -15.43 -3.32
C GLU A 19 14.16 -14.93 -2.25
N VAL A 20 15.40 -15.38 -2.34
CA VAL A 20 16.48 -14.97 -1.43
C VAL A 20 17.64 -14.42 -2.24
N ASP A 21 17.99 -13.16 -1.98
CA ASP A 21 19.24 -12.58 -2.46
C ASP A 21 20.35 -12.87 -1.46
N GLN A 22 21.39 -13.52 -1.92
CA GLN A 22 22.54 -13.90 -1.11
C GLN A 22 23.81 -13.22 -1.65
N GLN A 23 24.68 -12.83 -0.74
CA GLN A 23 26.03 -12.40 -1.07
C GLN A 23 27.00 -13.54 -0.73
N VAL A 24 27.43 -14.26 -1.75
CA VAL A 24 28.41 -15.35 -1.60
C VAL A 24 29.78 -14.76 -1.71
N LYS A 25 30.62 -14.99 -0.70
CA LYS A 25 31.99 -14.54 -0.66
C LYS A 25 32.93 -15.75 -0.84
N GLU A 26 33.76 -15.71 -1.89
CA GLU A 26 34.80 -16.70 -2.17
C GLU A 26 36.16 -15.98 -2.27
N GLY A 27 36.99 -16.14 -1.25
CA GLY A 27 38.24 -15.37 -1.12
C GLY A 27 37.96 -13.86 -1.00
N GLU A 28 38.49 -13.08 -1.93
CA GLU A 28 38.27 -11.63 -2.02
C GLU A 28 37.10 -11.23 -2.94
N GLN A 29 36.55 -12.20 -3.66
CA GLN A 29 35.44 -11.97 -4.57
C GLN A 29 34.08 -12.10 -3.85
N THR A 30 33.15 -11.20 -4.16
CA THR A 30 31.77 -11.26 -3.68
C THR A 30 30.82 -11.32 -4.87
N GLN A 31 29.96 -12.33 -4.91
CA GLN A 31 28.96 -12.52 -5.95
C GLN A 31 27.56 -12.45 -5.34
N ALA A 32 26.66 -11.70 -5.97
CA ALA A 32 25.25 -11.73 -5.64
C ALA A 32 24.59 -12.93 -6.35
N VAL A 33 23.87 -13.76 -5.60
CA VAL A 33 23.14 -14.92 -6.10
C VAL A 33 21.70 -14.81 -5.64
N THR A 34 20.76 -14.95 -6.57
CA THR A 34 19.32 -14.95 -6.28
C THR A 34 18.79 -16.35 -6.52
N GLU A 35 18.15 -16.93 -5.50
CA GLU A 35 17.58 -18.27 -5.55
C GLU A 35 16.13 -18.26 -5.10
N ASN A 36 15.33 -19.15 -5.67
CA ASN A 36 13.90 -19.28 -5.41
C ASN A 36 13.60 -20.59 -4.69
N TYR A 37 12.71 -20.52 -3.70
CA TYR A 37 12.36 -21.63 -2.85
C TYR A 37 10.86 -21.70 -2.61
N THR A 38 10.38 -22.89 -2.28
CA THR A 38 9.09 -23.12 -1.62
C THR A 38 9.29 -23.74 -0.26
N VAL A 39 8.43 -23.39 0.69
CA VAL A 39 8.38 -23.99 2.03
C VAL A 39 6.94 -24.23 2.41
N THR A 40 6.65 -25.31 3.16
CA THR A 40 5.31 -25.51 3.72
C THR A 40 5.34 -25.17 5.21
N VAL A 41 4.37 -24.39 5.63
CA VAL A 41 4.21 -23.91 7.00
C VAL A 41 2.84 -24.32 7.50
N HIS A 42 2.78 -24.93 8.67
CA HIS A 42 1.56 -25.13 9.43
C HIS A 42 1.34 -23.96 10.37
N MET A 43 0.11 -23.45 10.45
CA MET A 43 -0.26 -22.35 11.33
C MET A 43 -1.39 -22.76 12.26
N ASP A 44 -1.14 -22.73 13.56
CA ASP A 44 -2.15 -22.99 14.58
C ASP A 44 -3.21 -21.86 14.63
N LYS A 45 -4.33 -22.12 15.31
CA LYS A 45 -5.46 -21.18 15.45
C LYS A 45 -5.09 -19.89 16.18
N ASP A 46 -4.05 -19.91 17.00
CA ASP A 46 -3.52 -18.76 17.73
C ASP A 46 -2.45 -17.99 16.92
N GLY A 47 -2.17 -18.43 15.68
CA GLY A 47 -1.22 -17.81 14.77
C GLY A 47 0.23 -18.27 14.96
N ALA A 48 0.49 -19.26 15.83
CA ALA A 48 1.81 -19.89 15.93
C ALA A 48 2.10 -20.72 14.67
N MET A 49 3.37 -20.71 14.23
CA MET A 49 3.75 -21.35 12.96
C MET A 49 4.94 -22.29 13.13
N VAL A 50 4.93 -23.37 12.33
CA VAL A 50 6.05 -24.32 12.22
C VAL A 50 6.26 -24.72 10.76
N ILE A 51 7.52 -24.88 10.35
CA ILE A 51 7.87 -25.41 9.03
C ILE A 51 7.66 -26.93 9.06
N THR A 52 6.80 -27.44 8.19
CA THR A 52 6.52 -28.87 8.03
C THR A 52 7.27 -29.49 6.85
N HIS A 53 7.61 -28.69 5.82
CA HIS A 53 8.54 -29.07 4.75
C HIS A 53 9.64 -28.04 4.64
N ASN A 54 10.88 -28.51 4.61
CA ASN A 54 12.05 -27.66 4.46
C ASN A 54 12.04 -26.89 3.13
N PRO A 55 12.74 -25.74 3.07
CA PRO A 55 12.94 -25.01 1.83
C PRO A 55 13.43 -25.90 0.70
N THR A 56 12.69 -25.92 -0.39
CA THR A 56 12.96 -26.70 -1.59
C THR A 56 13.15 -25.75 -2.76
N LEU A 57 14.17 -25.99 -3.58
CA LEU A 57 14.45 -25.19 -4.78
C LEU A 57 13.22 -25.13 -5.69
N ALA A 58 12.90 -23.95 -6.14
CA ALA A 58 11.76 -23.68 -7.01
C ALA A 58 12.18 -22.91 -8.26
N PRO A 59 11.41 -23.00 -9.36
CA PRO A 59 11.65 -22.16 -10.53
C PRO A 59 11.52 -20.67 -10.20
N ALA A 60 12.29 -19.83 -10.90
CA ALA A 60 12.17 -18.39 -10.78
C ALA A 60 10.74 -17.92 -11.13
N VAL A 61 10.21 -17.04 -10.31
CA VAL A 61 8.88 -16.44 -10.53
C VAL A 61 8.95 -15.51 -11.74
N GLN A 62 7.99 -15.67 -12.65
CA GLN A 62 7.92 -14.83 -13.85
C GLN A 62 7.11 -13.57 -13.56
N LYS A 63 7.67 -12.42 -13.94
CA LYS A 63 6.92 -11.15 -13.89
C LYS A 63 5.71 -11.22 -14.83
N SER A 64 4.54 -10.81 -14.34
CA SER A 64 3.35 -10.71 -15.19
C SER A 64 3.60 -9.74 -16.35
N LYS A 65 3.05 -10.08 -17.52
CA LYS A 65 2.98 -9.17 -18.68
C LYS A 65 1.80 -8.20 -18.60
N TYR A 66 1.00 -8.30 -17.55
CA TYR A 66 -0.12 -7.39 -17.34
C TYR A 66 0.40 -5.99 -17.00
N GLU A 67 -0.03 -5.03 -17.79
CA GLU A 67 0.19 -3.61 -17.55
C GLU A 67 -1.14 -3.00 -17.10
N PRO A 68 -1.23 -2.52 -15.84
CA PRO A 68 -2.44 -1.86 -15.37
C PRO A 68 -2.69 -0.58 -16.20
N LYS A 69 -3.93 -0.37 -16.59
CA LYS A 69 -4.31 0.89 -17.26
C LYS A 69 -4.15 2.04 -16.29
N ALA A 70 -3.49 3.11 -16.75
CA ALA A 70 -3.47 4.36 -16.01
C ALA A 70 -4.90 4.89 -15.88
N GLN A 71 -5.25 5.41 -14.72
CA GLN A 71 -6.52 6.10 -14.55
C GLN A 71 -6.44 7.46 -15.26
N GLU A 72 -7.50 7.78 -15.99
CA GLU A 72 -7.62 9.04 -16.72
C GLU A 72 -8.53 9.99 -15.94
N ALA A 73 -8.13 11.26 -15.87
CA ALA A 73 -8.94 12.29 -15.24
C ALA A 73 -10.22 12.53 -16.05
N ASP A 74 -11.33 12.70 -15.36
CA ASP A 74 -12.59 13.07 -16.00
C ASP A 74 -12.57 14.57 -16.34
N VAL A 75 -12.69 14.88 -17.60
CA VAL A 75 -12.70 16.26 -18.11
C VAL A 75 -13.94 17.04 -17.71
N SER A 76 -15.00 16.38 -17.20
CA SER A 76 -16.21 17.04 -16.71
C SER A 76 -16.00 17.68 -15.34
N VAL A 77 -15.03 17.20 -14.54
CA VAL A 77 -14.73 17.78 -13.23
C VAL A 77 -14.13 19.18 -13.40
N SER A 78 -14.78 20.19 -12.84
CA SER A 78 -14.33 21.57 -12.97
C SER A 78 -12.95 21.79 -12.33
N SER A 79 -12.15 22.70 -12.91
CA SER A 79 -10.83 23.05 -12.36
C SER A 79 -10.90 23.61 -10.93
N ASP A 80 -11.98 24.30 -10.59
CA ASP A 80 -12.19 24.82 -9.23
C ASP A 80 -12.47 23.67 -8.24
N THR A 81 -13.26 22.68 -8.63
CA THR A 81 -13.51 21.48 -7.84
C THR A 81 -12.21 20.70 -7.60
N VAL A 82 -11.41 20.49 -8.65
CA VAL A 82 -10.09 19.82 -8.55
C VAL A 82 -9.18 20.55 -7.58
N LYS A 83 -9.08 21.88 -7.70
CA LYS A 83 -8.23 22.71 -6.84
C LYS A 83 -8.68 22.63 -5.37
N ASP A 84 -9.98 22.74 -5.12
CA ASP A 84 -10.56 22.73 -3.78
C ASP A 84 -10.40 21.35 -3.10
N ALA A 85 -10.71 20.27 -3.84
CA ALA A 85 -10.52 18.90 -3.36
C ALA A 85 -9.03 18.56 -3.12
N THR A 86 -8.12 19.06 -3.97
CA THR A 86 -6.67 18.90 -3.78
C THR A 86 -6.20 19.59 -2.50
N ALA A 87 -6.65 20.81 -2.24
CA ALA A 87 -6.30 21.54 -1.01
C ALA A 87 -6.82 20.83 0.26
N PHE A 88 -8.03 20.27 0.18
CA PHE A 88 -8.58 19.44 1.25
C PHE A 88 -7.72 18.19 1.49
N LEU A 89 -7.36 17.45 0.44
CA LEU A 89 -6.54 16.25 0.54
C LEU A 89 -5.13 16.54 1.09
N GLU A 90 -4.50 17.64 0.68
CA GLU A 90 -3.21 18.06 1.25
C GLU A 90 -3.32 18.32 2.75
N THR A 91 -4.39 18.99 3.18
CA THR A 91 -4.65 19.25 4.60
C THR A 91 -4.87 17.96 5.37
N PHE A 92 -5.69 17.07 4.82
CA PHE A 92 -5.97 15.76 5.41
C PHE A 92 -4.69 14.90 5.52
N PHE A 93 -3.93 14.73 4.46
CA PHE A 93 -2.75 13.86 4.46
C PHE A 93 -1.57 14.41 5.27
N LYS A 94 -1.52 15.72 5.53
CA LYS A 94 -0.60 16.31 6.52
C LYS A 94 -0.93 15.86 7.95
N LEU A 95 -2.21 15.76 8.27
CA LEU A 95 -2.70 15.37 9.59
C LEU A 95 -2.72 13.84 9.77
N TYR A 96 -3.11 13.10 8.75
CA TYR A 96 -3.47 11.68 8.80
C TYR A 96 -2.43 10.76 9.49
N PRO A 97 -1.11 10.90 9.28
CA PRO A 97 -0.13 10.04 9.93
C PRO A 97 -0.15 10.06 11.45
N THR A 98 -0.50 11.20 12.05
CA THR A 98 -0.47 11.43 13.50
C THR A 98 -1.83 11.66 14.12
N ALA A 99 -2.89 11.68 13.30
CA ALA A 99 -4.24 11.98 13.73
C ALA A 99 -4.79 10.95 14.71
N THR A 100 -5.47 11.45 15.72
CA THR A 100 -6.33 10.66 16.60
C THR A 100 -7.66 10.34 15.92
N GLU A 101 -8.38 9.34 16.41
CA GLU A 101 -9.72 9.01 15.91
C GLU A 101 -10.70 10.19 15.94
N LYS A 102 -10.62 11.03 16.99
CA LYS A 102 -11.46 12.23 17.12
C LYS A 102 -11.13 13.28 16.06
N GLU A 103 -9.87 13.46 15.72
CA GLU A 103 -9.45 14.39 14.67
C GLU A 103 -9.86 13.88 13.30
N LEU A 104 -9.73 12.57 13.04
CA LEU A 104 -10.17 11.95 11.80
C LEU A 104 -11.68 12.12 11.56
N ALA A 105 -12.50 12.07 12.58
CA ALA A 105 -13.95 12.22 12.46
C ALA A 105 -14.41 13.54 11.79
N TYR A 106 -13.57 14.58 11.77
CA TYR A 106 -13.85 15.82 11.05
C TYR A 106 -13.68 15.66 9.52
N TYR A 107 -12.78 14.78 9.09
CA TYR A 107 -12.38 14.61 7.69
C TYR A 107 -12.95 13.34 7.06
N VAL A 108 -13.24 12.32 7.87
CA VAL A 108 -13.57 10.98 7.41
C VAL A 108 -14.86 10.52 8.04
N LYS A 109 -15.69 9.81 7.28
CA LYS A 109 -16.85 9.11 7.80
C LYS A 109 -16.40 7.92 8.65
N ASP A 110 -17.14 7.64 9.72
CA ASP A 110 -16.81 6.57 10.67
C ASP A 110 -16.50 5.23 9.98
N GLY A 111 -15.37 4.62 10.36
CA GLY A 111 -14.96 3.31 9.90
C GLY A 111 -14.30 3.27 8.51
N VAL A 112 -14.18 4.40 7.80
CA VAL A 112 -13.57 4.43 6.45
C VAL A 112 -12.05 4.35 6.51
N LEU A 113 -11.42 5.13 7.39
CA LEU A 113 -9.97 5.12 7.60
C LEU A 113 -9.66 5.08 9.10
N ALA A 114 -8.80 4.17 9.48
CA ALA A 114 -8.30 4.08 10.86
C ALA A 114 -7.07 4.97 11.07
N PRO A 115 -6.78 5.40 12.31
CA PRO A 115 -5.54 6.09 12.65
C PRO A 115 -4.31 5.25 12.30
N VAL A 116 -3.32 5.87 11.66
CA VAL A 116 -2.06 5.20 11.29
C VAL A 116 -1.09 5.18 12.47
N SER A 117 -1.11 6.22 13.30
CA SER A 117 -0.21 6.40 14.46
C SER A 117 1.26 6.22 14.08
N GLY A 118 1.67 6.79 12.95
CA GLY A 118 2.99 6.68 12.37
C GLY A 118 3.77 7.99 12.38
N ASP A 119 5.09 7.91 12.43
CA ASP A 119 5.99 9.08 12.42
C ASP A 119 6.41 9.41 10.97
N TYR A 120 5.42 9.85 10.19
CA TYR A 120 5.58 10.23 8.80
C TYR A 120 5.33 11.72 8.59
N VAL A 121 6.13 12.32 7.73
CA VAL A 121 5.94 13.72 7.29
C VAL A 121 5.42 13.73 5.88
N PHE A 122 4.26 14.36 5.67
CA PHE A 122 3.71 14.57 4.33
C PHE A 122 4.67 15.39 3.46
N SER A 123 4.87 14.96 2.23
CA SER A 123 5.68 15.65 1.23
C SER A 123 4.82 16.26 0.13
N GLU A 124 4.11 15.43 -0.61
CA GLU A 124 3.29 15.87 -1.74
C GLU A 124 2.23 14.84 -2.14
N LEU A 125 1.19 15.30 -2.83
CA LEU A 125 0.30 14.45 -3.62
C LEU A 125 0.91 14.21 -5.00
N VAL A 126 0.92 12.96 -5.44
CA VAL A 126 1.48 12.56 -6.73
C VAL A 126 0.36 12.07 -7.63
N ASN A 127 0.20 12.71 -8.78
CA ASN A 127 -0.76 12.37 -9.82
C ASN A 127 -2.19 12.13 -9.31
N PRO A 128 -2.82 13.09 -8.61
CA PRO A 128 -4.21 12.95 -8.21
C PRO A 128 -5.11 12.93 -9.46
N VAL A 129 -5.94 11.91 -9.57
CA VAL A 129 -6.92 11.73 -10.65
C VAL A 129 -8.30 11.81 -10.04
N PHE A 130 -9.14 12.70 -10.59
CA PHE A 130 -10.50 12.94 -10.12
C PHE A 130 -11.51 12.50 -11.18
N THR A 131 -12.57 11.81 -10.74
CA THR A 131 -13.69 11.40 -11.60
C THR A 131 -15.02 11.65 -10.88
N GLU A 132 -16.03 12.10 -11.61
CA GLU A 132 -17.38 12.27 -11.05
C GLU A 132 -18.04 10.92 -10.73
N ASP A 133 -18.75 10.85 -9.63
CA ASP A 133 -19.53 9.69 -9.18
C ASP A 133 -20.88 10.16 -8.57
N GLY A 134 -21.77 10.63 -9.42
CA GLY A 134 -23.01 11.28 -9.00
C GLY A 134 -22.71 12.57 -8.25
N ASP A 135 -23.21 12.67 -7.01
CA ASP A 135 -22.95 13.83 -6.14
C ASP A 135 -21.59 13.76 -5.41
N ASN A 136 -20.78 12.76 -5.73
CA ASN A 136 -19.49 12.52 -5.09
C ASN A 136 -18.35 12.67 -6.10
N LEU A 137 -17.16 12.74 -5.57
CA LEU A 137 -15.93 12.80 -6.33
C LEU A 137 -15.03 11.62 -5.97
N LYS A 138 -14.78 10.72 -6.91
CA LYS A 138 -13.75 9.67 -6.77
C LYS A 138 -12.38 10.24 -6.98
N VAL A 139 -11.45 9.83 -6.15
CA VAL A 139 -10.06 10.26 -6.23
C VAL A 139 -9.13 9.05 -6.15
N SER A 140 -8.26 8.93 -7.14
CA SER A 140 -7.08 8.07 -7.06
C SER A 140 -5.86 8.96 -6.88
N VAL A 141 -5.09 8.72 -5.83
CA VAL A 141 -3.93 9.55 -5.51
C VAL A 141 -2.83 8.74 -4.85
N SER A 142 -1.59 8.99 -5.26
CA SER A 142 -0.41 8.57 -4.51
C SER A 142 0.04 9.69 -3.59
N VAL A 143 0.35 9.33 -2.35
CA VAL A 143 0.80 10.28 -1.33
C VAL A 143 2.22 9.94 -0.94
N LYS A 144 3.09 10.91 -1.04
CA LYS A 144 4.49 10.78 -0.70
C LYS A 144 4.75 11.25 0.73
N TYR A 145 5.38 10.41 1.51
CA TYR A 145 5.78 10.67 2.88
C TYR A 145 7.27 10.47 3.07
N LEU A 146 7.84 11.19 4.03
CA LEU A 146 9.15 10.90 4.60
C LEU A 146 8.94 10.15 5.93
N ASP A 147 9.46 8.95 6.04
CA ASP A 147 9.51 8.21 7.30
C ASP A 147 10.65 8.77 8.17
N ASN A 148 10.30 9.32 9.32
CA ASN A 148 11.28 9.92 10.23
C ASN A 148 12.23 8.91 10.87
N LYS A 149 11.85 7.64 10.93
CA LYS A 149 12.68 6.59 11.53
C LYS A 149 13.72 6.07 10.54
N SER A 150 13.29 5.67 9.37
CA SER A 150 14.18 5.10 8.34
C SER A 150 14.85 6.17 7.48
N LYS A 151 14.34 7.41 7.48
CA LYS A 151 14.73 8.52 6.57
C LYS A 151 14.46 8.20 5.09
N MET A 152 13.63 7.22 4.84
CA MET A 152 13.26 6.83 3.49
C MET A 152 11.95 7.48 3.04
N THR A 153 11.86 7.74 1.74
CA THR A 153 10.60 8.14 1.11
C THR A 153 9.70 6.93 0.97
N GLN A 154 8.45 7.07 1.39
CA GLN A 154 7.40 6.09 1.19
C GLN A 154 6.28 6.69 0.34
N ILE A 155 5.77 5.90 -0.62
CA ILE A 155 4.62 6.27 -1.44
C ILE A 155 3.48 5.31 -1.07
N SER A 156 2.34 5.88 -0.68
CA SER A 156 1.11 5.16 -0.39
C SER A 156 0.04 5.57 -1.39
N GLN A 157 -0.70 4.61 -1.94
CA GLN A 157 -1.77 4.87 -2.90
C GLN A 157 -3.13 4.74 -2.22
N TYR A 158 -4.03 5.66 -2.54
CA TYR A 158 -5.39 5.72 -2.00
C TYR A 158 -6.40 5.85 -3.12
N GLU A 159 -7.50 5.11 -2.96
CA GLU A 159 -8.72 5.23 -3.74
C GLU A 159 -9.81 5.73 -2.79
N LEU A 160 -10.24 6.96 -2.96
CA LEU A 160 -11.15 7.63 -2.04
C LEU A 160 -12.40 8.11 -2.75
N VAL A 161 -13.50 8.22 -1.99
CA VAL A 161 -14.70 8.92 -2.43
C VAL A 161 -14.91 10.11 -1.50
N LEU A 162 -14.94 11.29 -2.08
CA LEU A 162 -15.19 12.55 -1.40
C LEU A 162 -16.65 12.98 -1.60
N HIS A 163 -17.26 13.48 -0.55
CA HIS A 163 -18.56 14.16 -0.60
C HIS A 163 -18.41 15.58 -0.09
N LYS A 164 -19.09 16.51 -0.72
CA LYS A 164 -19.07 17.92 -0.34
C LYS A 164 -20.47 18.38 0.04
N ASP A 165 -20.67 18.60 1.34
CA ASP A 165 -21.75 19.44 1.86
C ASP A 165 -21.21 20.87 2.02
N ASP A 166 -21.18 21.41 3.26
CA ASP A 166 -20.49 22.66 3.57
C ASP A 166 -18.96 22.50 3.44
N ASN A 167 -18.44 21.32 3.79
CA ASN A 167 -17.03 20.95 3.71
C ASN A 167 -16.85 19.58 3.05
N TRP A 168 -15.67 19.34 2.50
CA TRP A 168 -15.29 18.02 1.99
C TRP A 168 -15.20 16.98 3.11
N LYS A 169 -15.64 15.75 2.82
CA LYS A 169 -15.50 14.60 3.70
C LYS A 169 -15.16 13.34 2.88
N ILE A 170 -14.24 12.52 3.39
CA ILE A 170 -13.96 11.20 2.84
C ILE A 170 -15.03 10.24 3.33
N ILE A 171 -15.78 9.62 2.41
CA ILE A 171 -16.91 8.75 2.73
C ILE A 171 -16.68 7.29 2.36
N LYS A 172 -15.60 6.99 1.62
CA LYS A 172 -15.18 5.64 1.24
C LYS A 172 -13.72 5.65 0.87
#